data_b0ea05502f8a17bcf1be366658238438
#
_entry.id   b0ea05502f8a17bcf1be366658238438
#
_cell.length_a   1.000
_cell.length_b   1.000
_cell.length_c   1.000
_cell.angle_alpha   90.00
_cell.angle_beta   90.00
_cell.angle_gamma   90.00
#
_symmetry.space_group_name_H-M   'P 1'
#
loop_
_entity.id
_entity.type
_entity.pdbx_description
1 polymer ?
#
loop_
_entity_poly.entity_id
_entity_poly.type
_entity_poly.pdbx_seq_one_letter_code
_entity_poly.pdbx_strand_id
1 'polypeptide(L)'
;NEDITVKSIREAKKAFKFGNLRNKLAKYHGTNVDCAFWGWNDIWLAPEFKEWNIESYLANIILPSLVVQGEDDQYGTSAQVNAIQTGIGPEAKVKIIPNCGHSPQIEQKDITLEVIARFIETLSNNK
;
A
#
# COMPACT_ATOMS: atom_id res chain seq x y z
N ASN A 1 10.91 -1.53 5.90
CA ASN A 1 10.51 -0.12 5.92
C ASN A 1 11.49 0.73 5.12
N GLU A 2 11.02 1.46 4.10
CA GLU A 2 11.86 2.26 3.21
C GLU A 2 11.99 3.71 3.70
N ASP A 3 13.10 4.40 3.36
CA ASP A 3 13.31 5.80 3.73
C ASP A 3 12.26 6.74 3.11
N ILE A 4 11.77 6.43 1.91
CA ILE A 4 10.69 7.19 1.26
C ILE A 4 9.39 7.07 2.06
N THR A 5 9.09 5.90 2.59
CA THR A 5 7.93 5.66 3.46
C THR A 5 8.00 6.52 4.71
N VAL A 6 9.15 6.48 5.41
CA VAL A 6 9.37 7.26 6.64
C VAL A 6 9.26 8.77 6.38
N LYS A 7 9.81 9.24 5.25
CA LYS A 7 9.72 10.65 4.84
C LYS A 7 8.26 11.06 4.63
N SER A 8 7.50 10.30 3.84
CA SER A 8 6.09 10.60 3.55
C SER A 8 5.22 10.57 4.80
N ILE A 9 5.46 9.63 5.72
CA ILE A 9 4.73 9.57 7.00
C ILE A 9 5.05 10.79 7.89
N ARG A 10 6.31 11.28 7.89
CA ARG A 10 6.65 12.53 8.59
C ARG A 10 5.98 13.76 7.96
N GLU A 11 5.85 13.79 6.66
CA GLU A 11 5.12 14.86 5.96
C GLU A 11 3.63 14.82 6.30
N ALA A 12 3.02 13.64 6.35
CA ALA A 12 1.64 13.46 6.82
C ALA A 12 1.46 13.97 8.27
N LYS A 13 2.44 13.73 9.17
CA LYS A 13 2.44 14.27 10.54
C LYS A 13 2.39 15.80 10.56
N LYS A 14 3.18 16.46 9.72
CA LYS A 14 3.16 17.92 9.58
C LYS A 14 1.82 18.41 9.03
N ALA A 15 1.30 17.76 7.99
CA ALA A 15 0.02 18.10 7.37
C ALA A 15 -1.16 17.91 8.34
N PHE A 16 -1.10 16.94 9.23
CA PHE A 16 -2.10 16.70 10.27
C PHE A 16 -2.05 17.78 11.36
N LYS A 17 -0.83 18.13 11.85
CA LYS A 17 -0.65 19.12 12.92
C LYS A 17 -0.89 20.55 12.48
N PHE A 18 -0.41 20.92 11.31
CA PHE A 18 -0.30 22.32 10.88
C PHE A 18 -1.09 22.63 9.61
N GLY A 19 -1.58 21.61 8.91
CA GLY A 19 -2.36 21.72 7.70
C GLY A 19 -3.81 21.30 7.87
N ASN A 20 -4.45 20.92 6.76
CA ASN A 20 -5.87 20.56 6.74
C ASN A 20 -6.14 19.05 6.74
N LEU A 21 -5.10 18.21 6.92
CA LEU A 21 -5.26 16.76 6.84
C LEU A 21 -6.20 16.22 7.93
N ARG A 22 -6.10 16.75 9.16
CA ARG A 22 -7.00 16.36 10.26
C ARG A 22 -8.48 16.54 9.89
N ASN A 23 -8.84 17.70 9.33
CA ASN A 23 -10.23 18.00 8.93
C ASN A 23 -10.70 17.10 7.79
N LYS A 24 -9.81 16.77 6.84
CA LYS A 24 -10.12 15.82 5.75
C LYS A 24 -10.39 14.42 6.30
N LEU A 25 -9.57 13.94 7.22
CA LEU A 25 -9.72 12.62 7.83
C LEU A 25 -10.91 12.54 8.79
N ALA A 26 -11.25 13.63 9.48
CA ALA A 26 -12.41 13.68 10.38
C ALA A 26 -13.75 13.40 9.65
N LYS A 27 -13.82 13.64 8.34
CA LYS A 27 -15.00 13.27 7.53
C LYS A 27 -15.26 11.76 7.51
N TYR A 28 -14.23 10.94 7.69
CA TYR A 28 -14.31 9.48 7.66
C TYR A 28 -14.26 8.86 9.06
N HIS A 29 -13.55 9.50 9.99
CA HIS A 29 -13.27 8.97 11.33
C HIS A 29 -14.06 9.65 12.45
N GLY A 30 -14.74 10.78 12.16
CA GLY A 30 -15.47 11.54 13.17
C GLY A 30 -14.59 11.92 14.37
N THR A 31 -15.07 11.65 15.57
CA THR A 31 -14.35 11.91 16.84
C THR A 31 -13.11 11.04 17.03
N ASN A 32 -13.00 9.91 16.29
CA ASN A 32 -11.86 8.98 16.39
C ASN A 32 -10.67 9.39 15.52
N VAL A 33 -10.73 10.53 14.84
CA VAL A 33 -9.69 10.97 13.90
C VAL A 33 -8.30 11.03 14.51
N ASP A 34 -8.18 11.50 15.74
CA ASP A 34 -6.87 11.59 16.41
C ASP A 34 -6.36 10.20 16.78
N CYS A 35 -7.20 9.33 17.32
CA CYS A 35 -6.85 7.94 17.62
C CYS A 35 -6.42 7.19 16.35
N ALA A 36 -7.18 7.30 15.26
CA ALA A 36 -6.87 6.65 14.00
C ALA A 36 -5.55 7.13 13.42
N PHE A 37 -5.32 8.44 13.41
CA PHE A 37 -4.10 9.00 12.83
C PHE A 37 -2.86 8.68 13.68
N TRP A 38 -2.89 8.93 14.99
CA TRP A 38 -1.71 8.73 15.83
C TRP A 38 -1.40 7.27 16.06
N GLY A 39 -2.41 6.39 16.13
CA GLY A 39 -2.20 4.94 16.19
C GLY A 39 -1.46 4.39 14.97
N TRP A 40 -1.66 4.97 13.79
CA TRP A 40 -0.87 4.67 12.60
C TRP A 40 0.48 5.39 12.62
N ASN A 41 0.48 6.73 12.69
CA ASN A 41 1.66 7.56 12.47
C ASN A 41 2.79 7.30 13.48
N ASP A 42 2.46 7.21 14.76
CA ASP A 42 3.46 7.05 15.81
C ASP A 42 4.11 5.66 15.77
N ILE A 43 3.34 4.61 15.46
CA ILE A 43 3.87 3.26 15.30
C ILE A 43 4.84 3.20 14.11
N TRP A 44 4.44 3.70 12.96
CA TRP A 44 5.29 3.68 11.77
C TRP A 44 6.56 4.52 11.89
N LEU A 45 6.57 5.54 12.75
CA LEU A 45 7.75 6.37 13.01
C LEU A 45 8.56 5.91 14.24
N ALA A 46 8.10 4.91 14.98
CA ALA A 46 8.83 4.35 16.10
C ALA A 46 10.15 3.71 15.63
N PRO A 47 11.28 3.95 16.32
CA PRO A 47 12.56 3.37 15.95
C PRO A 47 12.53 1.84 15.84
N GLU A 48 11.79 1.18 16.73
CA GLU A 48 11.65 -0.26 16.80
C GLU A 48 10.92 -0.83 15.56
N PHE A 49 10.03 -0.03 14.96
CA PHE A 49 9.27 -0.43 13.77
C PHE A 49 10.12 -0.40 12.49
N LYS A 50 11.30 0.23 12.52
CA LYS A 50 12.21 0.27 11.37
C LYS A 50 12.65 -1.13 10.95
N GLU A 51 12.88 -2.00 11.91
CA GLU A 51 13.33 -3.38 11.69
C GLU A 51 12.15 -4.36 11.44
N TRP A 52 10.91 -3.86 11.49
CA TRP A 52 9.75 -4.71 11.27
C TRP A 52 9.71 -5.22 9.83
N ASN A 53 9.69 -6.54 9.68
CA ASN A 53 9.69 -7.24 8.42
C ASN A 53 8.84 -8.52 8.53
N ILE A 54 7.97 -8.74 7.55
CA ILE A 54 7.10 -9.91 7.46
C ILE A 54 7.33 -10.72 6.18
N GLU A 55 8.42 -10.47 5.46
CA GLU A 55 8.72 -11.15 4.19
C GLU A 55 8.80 -12.67 4.35
N SER A 56 9.24 -13.17 5.51
CA SER A 56 9.28 -14.61 5.80
C SER A 56 7.92 -15.31 5.71
N TYR A 57 6.82 -14.59 5.84
CA TYR A 57 5.47 -15.16 5.72
C TYR A 57 5.00 -15.28 4.26
N LEU A 58 5.65 -14.61 3.32
CA LEU A 58 5.25 -14.61 1.90
C LEU A 58 5.30 -16.01 1.29
N ALA A 59 6.27 -16.83 1.69
CA ALA A 59 6.40 -18.22 1.22
C ALA A 59 5.20 -19.12 1.60
N ASN A 60 4.37 -18.70 2.56
CA ASN A 60 3.17 -19.43 2.95
C ASN A 60 1.95 -19.10 2.05
N ILE A 61 2.07 -18.12 1.17
CA ILE A 61 1.01 -17.74 0.23
C ILE A 61 1.11 -18.66 -0.99
N ILE A 62 0.24 -19.67 -1.03
CA ILE A 62 0.19 -20.68 -2.09
C ILE A 62 -0.93 -20.45 -3.11
N LEU A 63 -1.72 -19.39 -2.90
CA LEU A 63 -2.82 -19.05 -3.78
C LEU A 63 -2.39 -18.05 -4.86
N PRO A 64 -2.99 -18.11 -6.06
CA PRO A 64 -2.81 -17.08 -7.07
C PRO A 64 -3.04 -15.69 -6.49
N SER A 65 -2.06 -14.82 -6.62
CA SER A 65 -2.05 -13.49 -6.01
C SER A 65 -1.79 -12.40 -7.06
N LEU A 66 -2.53 -11.30 -6.96
CA LEU A 66 -2.30 -10.11 -7.77
C LEU A 66 -1.79 -8.96 -6.90
N VAL A 67 -0.60 -8.46 -7.21
CA VAL A 67 0.01 -7.31 -6.57
C VAL A 67 -0.13 -6.11 -7.48
N VAL A 68 -0.81 -5.06 -7.00
CA VAL A 68 -1.03 -3.82 -7.77
C VAL A 68 -0.40 -2.65 -7.02
N GLN A 69 0.42 -1.86 -7.71
CA GLN A 69 1.03 -0.65 -7.16
C GLN A 69 1.04 0.46 -8.20
N GLY A 70 0.88 1.71 -7.75
CA GLY A 70 1.10 2.88 -8.59
C GLY A 70 2.60 3.10 -8.85
N GLU A 71 2.95 3.54 -10.05
CA GLU A 71 4.35 3.83 -10.44
C GLU A 71 4.95 4.96 -9.58
N ASP A 72 4.12 5.95 -9.24
CA ASP A 72 4.52 7.14 -8.47
C ASP A 72 4.15 7.04 -6.99
N ASP A 73 4.04 5.82 -6.44
CA ASP A 73 3.68 5.61 -5.04
C ASP A 73 4.73 6.22 -4.10
N GLN A 74 4.29 7.20 -3.33
CA GLN A 74 5.14 7.94 -2.40
C GLN A 74 5.41 7.21 -1.07
N TYR A 75 4.77 6.06 -0.83
CA TYR A 75 4.94 5.28 0.40
C TYR A 75 5.75 4.00 0.20
N GLY A 76 5.96 3.57 -1.05
CA GLY A 76 6.76 2.39 -1.33
C GLY A 76 7.29 2.38 -2.75
N THR A 77 8.52 1.93 -2.93
CA THR A 77 9.13 1.77 -4.26
C THR A 77 8.79 0.40 -4.86
N SER A 78 9.23 0.18 -6.10
CA SER A 78 9.16 -1.14 -6.74
C SER A 78 9.89 -2.24 -5.94
N ALA A 79 10.76 -1.89 -4.99
CA ALA A 79 11.42 -2.85 -4.11
C ALA A 79 10.41 -3.64 -3.27
N GLN A 80 9.32 -3.00 -2.81
CA GLN A 80 8.23 -3.69 -2.09
C GLN A 80 7.57 -4.76 -2.97
N VAL A 81 7.22 -4.37 -4.19
CA VAL A 81 6.57 -5.27 -5.15
C VAL A 81 7.47 -6.45 -5.52
N ASN A 82 8.76 -6.16 -5.75
CA ASN A 82 9.74 -7.19 -6.09
C ASN A 82 9.96 -8.17 -4.92
N ALA A 83 10.01 -7.67 -3.67
CA ALA A 83 10.11 -8.52 -2.49
C ALA A 83 8.87 -9.42 -2.34
N ILE A 84 7.68 -8.89 -2.54
CA ILE A 84 6.43 -9.66 -2.49
C ILE A 84 6.43 -10.72 -3.60
N GLN A 85 6.74 -10.35 -4.83
CA GLN A 85 6.77 -11.28 -5.96
C GLN A 85 7.80 -12.40 -5.75
N THR A 86 8.99 -12.04 -5.28
CA THR A 86 10.05 -13.02 -5.00
C THR A 86 9.65 -13.96 -3.86
N GLY A 87 9.04 -13.43 -2.80
CA GLY A 87 8.65 -14.20 -1.62
C GLY A 87 7.49 -15.16 -1.88
N ILE A 88 6.50 -14.76 -2.67
CA ILE A 88 5.37 -15.62 -3.07
C ILE A 88 5.79 -16.58 -4.19
N GLY A 89 6.64 -16.11 -5.13
CA GLY A 89 7.07 -16.91 -6.27
C GLY A 89 6.08 -16.88 -7.44
N PRO A 90 5.94 -18.00 -8.19
CA PRO A 90 5.22 -18.04 -9.47
C PRO A 90 3.73 -17.71 -9.38
N GLU A 91 3.13 -17.84 -8.21
CA GLU A 91 1.71 -17.53 -7.99
C GLU A 91 1.43 -16.03 -7.91
N ALA A 92 2.46 -15.19 -7.78
CA ALA A 92 2.32 -13.74 -7.75
C ALA A 92 2.39 -13.13 -9.15
N LYS A 93 1.32 -12.46 -9.57
CA LYS A 93 1.31 -11.58 -10.74
C LYS A 93 1.42 -10.13 -10.27
N VAL A 94 2.29 -9.36 -10.92
CA VAL A 94 2.54 -7.95 -10.58
C VAL A 94 1.99 -7.05 -11.67
N LYS A 95 1.33 -5.97 -11.25
CA LYS A 95 0.93 -4.88 -12.14
C LYS A 95 1.29 -3.53 -11.56
N ILE A 96 2.17 -2.83 -12.24
CA ILE A 96 2.46 -1.41 -11.96
C ILE A 96 1.52 -0.56 -12.81
N ILE A 97 0.85 0.39 -12.19
CA ILE A 97 -0.09 1.31 -12.85
C ILE A 97 0.65 2.64 -13.11
N PRO A 98 0.78 3.07 -14.37
CA PRO A 98 1.46 4.32 -14.71
C PRO A 98 0.65 5.55 -14.28
N ASN A 99 1.36 6.66 -14.02
CA ASN A 99 0.77 7.94 -13.59
C ASN A 99 -0.19 7.76 -12.40
N CYS A 100 0.23 7.01 -11.40
CA CYS A 100 -0.60 6.59 -10.29
C CYS A 100 0.23 6.57 -9.00
N GLY A 101 -0.28 7.21 -7.96
CA GLY A 101 0.32 7.20 -6.62
C GLY A 101 -0.17 6.02 -5.78
N HIS A 102 -0.36 6.27 -4.48
CA HIS A 102 -0.65 5.23 -3.48
C HIS A 102 -2.07 4.63 -3.55
N SER A 103 -2.98 5.23 -4.30
CA SER A 103 -4.40 4.83 -4.30
C SER A 103 -4.91 4.47 -5.71
N PRO A 104 -4.43 3.38 -6.33
CA PRO A 104 -4.80 3.01 -7.70
C PRO A 104 -6.31 2.93 -7.93
N GLN A 105 -7.06 2.43 -6.96
CA GLN A 105 -8.52 2.32 -7.02
C GLN A 105 -9.25 3.68 -7.08
N ILE A 106 -8.57 4.77 -6.76
CA ILE A 106 -9.09 6.15 -6.83
C ILE A 106 -8.48 6.90 -8.00
N GLU A 107 -7.14 6.83 -8.13
CA GLU A 107 -6.37 7.64 -9.05
C GLU A 107 -6.43 7.12 -10.50
N GLN A 108 -6.50 5.78 -10.66
CA GLN A 108 -6.57 5.08 -11.95
C GLN A 108 -7.63 3.97 -11.90
N LYS A 109 -8.85 4.34 -11.54
CA LYS A 109 -9.95 3.43 -11.23
C LYS A 109 -10.22 2.43 -12.36
N ASP A 110 -10.34 2.89 -13.59
CA ASP A 110 -10.77 2.05 -14.71
C ASP A 110 -9.69 1.02 -15.06
N ILE A 111 -8.42 1.45 -15.09
CA ILE A 111 -7.28 0.55 -15.32
C ILE A 111 -7.19 -0.48 -14.19
N THR A 112 -7.37 -0.04 -12.95
CA THR A 112 -7.30 -0.92 -11.78
C THR A 112 -8.39 -1.99 -11.82
N LEU A 113 -9.62 -1.60 -12.15
CA LEU A 113 -10.75 -2.53 -12.29
C LEU A 113 -10.53 -3.53 -13.43
N GLU A 114 -10.03 -3.08 -14.58
CA GLU A 114 -9.70 -3.95 -15.71
C GLU A 114 -8.65 -4.99 -15.33
N VAL A 115 -7.59 -4.57 -14.65
CA VAL A 115 -6.50 -5.46 -14.18
C VAL A 115 -7.04 -6.54 -13.24
N ILE A 116 -7.89 -6.14 -12.28
CA ILE A 116 -8.51 -7.07 -11.33
C ILE A 116 -9.45 -8.04 -12.06
N ALA A 117 -10.31 -7.54 -12.95
CA ALA A 117 -11.25 -8.37 -13.70
C ALA A 117 -10.53 -9.43 -14.53
N ARG A 118 -9.51 -9.02 -15.28
CA ARG A 118 -8.69 -9.95 -16.07
C ARG A 118 -8.00 -11.01 -15.22
N PHE A 119 -7.51 -10.62 -14.04
CA PHE A 119 -6.92 -11.60 -13.11
C PHE A 119 -7.94 -12.64 -12.67
N ILE A 120 -9.15 -12.22 -12.28
CA ILE A 120 -10.24 -13.11 -11.87
C ILE A 120 -10.64 -14.06 -13.01
N GLU A 121 -10.74 -13.56 -14.26
CA GLU A 121 -11.03 -14.38 -15.44
C GLU A 121 -10.00 -15.49 -15.63
N THR A 122 -8.70 -15.22 -15.41
CA THR A 122 -7.65 -16.25 -15.51
C THR A 122 -7.84 -17.38 -14.51
N LEU A 123 -8.38 -17.08 -13.33
CA LEU A 123 -8.64 -18.09 -12.29
C LEU A 123 -9.85 -18.97 -12.63
N SER A 124 -10.84 -18.38 -13.32
CA SER A 124 -12.07 -19.10 -13.70
C SER A 124 -11.83 -20.06 -14.89
N ASN A 125 -10.88 -19.73 -15.77
CA ASN A 125 -10.56 -20.51 -16.96
C ASN A 125 -9.60 -21.69 -16.67
N ASN A 126 -9.01 -21.74 -15.50
CA ASN A 126 -8.09 -22.82 -15.07
C ASN A 126 -8.81 -23.93 -14.25
N LYS A 127 -10.14 -23.95 -14.26
CA LYS A 127 -10.97 -25.03 -13.73
C LYS A 127 -11.50 -25.89 -14.87
#